data_07f9285f892cb78da5fd23c3371c68e5
#
_entry.id   07f9285f892cb78da5fd23c3371c68e5
#
_cell.length_a   1.000
_cell.length_b   1.000
_cell.length_c   1.000
_cell.angle_alpha   90.00
_cell.angle_beta   90.00
_cell.angle_gamma   90.00
#
_symmetry.space_group_name_H-M   'P 1'
#
loop_
_entity.id
_entity.type
_entity.pdbx_description
1 polymer ?
#
loop_
_entity_poly.entity_id
_entity_poly.type
_entity_poly.pdbx_seq_one_letter_code
_entity_poly.pdbx_strand_id
1 'polypeptide(L)'
;MHWMHIVHLVASVSTSVWIFCLICLVIGVLYTLTLSSALRKCSVPSRTMRPGLVWLMLIPLFNIIWHFFVVVGLARSVGNEYQARRIPNAQRRPGMRVGIAMCICTVCAVLPFFVFYLLGKFDNQSATTEIPTWALQLLFLMLIGFLAEIAHLVLWIIYWSKIASCSRMLGRTSVVAAPPAFAPPA
;
A
#
# COMPACT_ATOMS: atom_id res chain seq x y z
N MET A 1 36.49 -8.06 27.17
CA MET A 1 35.59 -6.89 27.07
C MET A 1 35.01 -6.67 25.68
N HIS A 2 35.72 -6.88 24.58
CA HIS A 2 35.28 -6.60 23.22
C HIS A 2 34.03 -7.39 22.77
N TRP A 3 33.93 -8.66 23.15
CA TRP A 3 32.78 -9.52 22.82
C TRP A 3 31.46 -9.08 23.44
N MET A 4 31.47 -8.54 24.65
CA MET A 4 30.25 -8.04 25.29
C MET A 4 29.65 -6.83 24.55
N HIS A 5 30.52 -5.93 24.06
CA HIS A 5 30.04 -4.80 23.23
C HIS A 5 29.42 -5.26 21.92
N ILE A 6 30.00 -6.27 21.25
CA ILE A 6 29.45 -6.84 20.03
C ILE A 6 28.10 -7.49 20.29
N VAL A 7 27.96 -8.28 21.34
CA VAL A 7 26.71 -8.91 21.73
C VAL A 7 25.61 -7.87 22.03
N HIS A 8 25.94 -6.82 22.79
CA HIS A 8 25.01 -5.70 23.04
C HIS A 8 24.61 -4.96 21.76
N LEU A 9 25.56 -4.71 20.86
CA LEU A 9 25.28 -4.06 19.58
C LEU A 9 24.34 -4.91 18.71
N VAL A 10 24.63 -6.21 18.58
CA VAL A 10 23.79 -7.14 17.81
C VAL A 10 22.38 -7.26 18.43
N ALA A 11 22.30 -7.33 19.76
CA ALA A 11 21.02 -7.39 20.45
C ALA A 11 20.19 -6.10 20.26
N SER A 12 20.83 -4.92 20.33
CA SER A 12 20.13 -3.64 20.13
C SER A 12 19.64 -3.45 18.69
N VAL A 13 20.48 -3.82 17.69
CA VAL A 13 20.06 -3.79 16.28
C VAL A 13 18.91 -4.75 16.02
N SER A 14 18.97 -5.98 16.56
CA SER A 14 17.89 -6.96 16.45
C SER A 14 16.58 -6.43 17.04
N THR A 15 16.64 -5.85 18.25
CA THR A 15 15.44 -5.28 18.92
C THR A 15 14.84 -4.14 18.11
N SER A 16 15.67 -3.23 17.58
CA SER A 16 15.21 -2.11 16.76
C SER A 16 14.52 -2.57 15.48
N VAL A 17 15.04 -3.62 14.83
CA VAL A 17 14.42 -4.22 13.64
C VAL A 17 13.05 -4.80 13.97
N TRP A 18 12.92 -5.53 15.09
CA TRP A 18 11.63 -6.10 15.50
C TRP A 18 10.58 -5.03 15.82
N ILE A 19 10.98 -3.95 16.52
CA ILE A 19 10.09 -2.82 16.79
C ILE A 19 9.64 -2.17 15.49
N PHE A 20 10.55 -1.93 14.54
CA PHE A 20 10.22 -1.37 13.24
C PHE A 20 9.25 -2.26 12.46
N CYS A 21 9.50 -3.57 12.39
CA CYS A 21 8.61 -4.53 11.75
C CYS A 21 7.21 -4.53 12.38
N LEU A 22 7.13 -4.45 13.71
CA LEU A 22 5.85 -4.38 14.44
C LEU A 22 5.08 -3.10 14.09
N ILE A 23 5.76 -1.94 14.06
CA ILE A 23 5.15 -0.67 13.66
C ILE A 23 4.62 -0.76 12.22
N CYS A 24 5.42 -1.26 11.29
CA CYS A 24 5.00 -1.45 9.89
C CYS A 24 3.79 -2.38 9.77
N LEU A 25 3.76 -3.46 10.55
CA LEU A 25 2.62 -4.39 10.59
C LEU A 25 1.35 -3.70 11.09
N VAL A 26 1.43 -2.95 12.19
CA VAL A 26 0.29 -2.21 12.74
C VAL A 26 -0.26 -1.20 11.72
N ILE A 27 0.62 -0.43 11.09
CA ILE A 27 0.25 0.53 10.05
C ILE A 27 -0.40 -0.20 8.85
N GLY A 28 0.16 -1.32 8.42
CA GLY A 28 -0.38 -2.16 7.34
C GLY A 28 -1.78 -2.69 7.67
N VAL A 29 -1.99 -3.15 8.91
CA VAL A 29 -3.32 -3.59 9.39
C VAL A 29 -4.33 -2.43 9.36
N LEU A 30 -3.97 -1.25 9.89
CA LEU A 30 -4.85 -0.07 9.88
C LEU A 30 -5.21 0.37 8.47
N TYR A 31 -4.25 0.34 7.56
CA TYR A 31 -4.47 0.60 6.15
C TYR A 31 -5.45 -0.40 5.53
N THR A 32 -5.21 -1.69 5.71
CA THR A 32 -6.05 -2.79 5.22
C THR A 32 -7.48 -2.72 5.78
N LEU A 33 -7.62 -2.39 7.07
CA LEU A 33 -8.92 -2.15 7.72
C LEU A 33 -9.68 -1.00 7.06
N THR A 34 -8.99 0.10 6.73
CA THR A 34 -9.61 1.26 6.06
C THR A 34 -10.15 0.87 4.68
N LEU A 35 -9.37 0.15 3.88
CA LEU A 35 -9.78 -0.33 2.56
C LEU A 35 -10.94 -1.32 2.65
N SER A 36 -10.85 -2.29 3.55
CA SER A 36 -11.90 -3.29 3.80
C SER A 36 -13.20 -2.61 4.27
N SER A 37 -13.10 -1.61 5.17
CA SER A 37 -14.26 -0.83 5.64
C SER A 37 -14.94 -0.06 4.51
N ALA A 38 -14.17 0.54 3.59
CA ALA A 38 -14.72 1.22 2.42
C ALA A 38 -15.52 0.25 1.53
N LEU A 39 -14.99 -0.96 1.28
CA LEU A 39 -15.70 -2.00 0.53
C LEU A 39 -16.95 -2.52 1.24
N ARG A 40 -16.91 -2.66 2.57
CA ARG A 40 -18.09 -3.10 3.34
C ARG A 40 -19.24 -2.12 3.27
N LYS A 41 -18.97 -0.82 3.09
CA LYS A 41 -20.00 0.22 2.93
C LYS A 41 -20.61 0.29 1.53
N CYS A 42 -19.99 -0.35 0.54
CA CYS A 42 -20.61 -0.52 -0.77
C CYS A 42 -21.67 -1.64 -0.71
N SER A 43 -22.76 -1.50 -1.44
CA SER A 43 -23.77 -2.54 -1.61
C SER A 43 -23.22 -3.76 -2.35
N VAL A 44 -23.78 -4.94 -2.10
CA VAL A 44 -23.30 -6.20 -2.71
C VAL A 44 -23.21 -6.13 -4.24
N PRO A 45 -24.23 -5.58 -4.96
CA PRO A 45 -24.16 -5.49 -6.43
C PRO A 45 -23.11 -4.49 -6.94
N SER A 46 -22.72 -3.49 -6.14
CA SER A 46 -21.70 -2.51 -6.53
C SER A 46 -20.25 -3.01 -6.32
N ARG A 47 -20.07 -4.06 -5.50
CA ARG A 47 -18.75 -4.59 -5.18
C ARG A 47 -18.17 -5.38 -6.33
N THR A 48 -16.96 -5.02 -6.77
CA THR A 48 -16.19 -5.81 -7.74
C THR A 48 -15.24 -6.80 -7.08
N MET A 49 -15.01 -6.66 -5.76
CA MET A 49 -14.18 -7.59 -4.98
C MET A 49 -14.72 -7.77 -3.55
N ARG A 50 -14.44 -8.94 -2.96
CA ARG A 50 -14.82 -9.23 -1.57
C ARG A 50 -13.93 -8.47 -0.59
N PRO A 51 -14.47 -7.88 0.51
CA PRO A 51 -13.67 -7.15 1.51
C PRO A 51 -12.57 -7.99 2.16
N GLY A 52 -12.75 -9.30 2.27
CA GLY A 52 -11.75 -10.22 2.82
C GLY A 52 -10.49 -10.35 1.96
N LEU A 53 -10.58 -10.17 0.64
CA LEU A 53 -9.44 -10.28 -0.27
C LEU A 53 -8.41 -9.16 -0.07
N VAL A 54 -8.80 -8.05 0.56
CA VAL A 54 -7.88 -6.95 0.88
C VAL A 54 -6.79 -7.41 1.87
N TRP A 55 -7.09 -8.38 2.74
CA TRP A 55 -6.16 -8.89 3.74
C TRP A 55 -4.95 -9.62 3.14
N LEU A 56 -5.05 -10.11 1.91
CA LEU A 56 -3.93 -10.71 1.18
C LEU A 56 -2.77 -9.71 0.94
N MET A 57 -3.03 -8.40 1.09
CA MET A 57 -1.99 -7.37 1.05
C MET A 57 -0.98 -7.47 2.20
N LEU A 58 -1.29 -8.18 3.29
CA LEU A 58 -0.35 -8.40 4.39
C LEU A 58 0.74 -9.42 4.07
N ILE A 59 0.62 -10.15 2.95
CA ILE A 59 1.64 -11.07 2.47
C ILE A 59 2.68 -10.27 1.67
N PRO A 60 3.95 -10.12 2.16
CA PRO A 60 4.86 -9.11 1.64
C PRO A 60 5.14 -9.17 0.13
N LEU A 61 5.58 -10.32 -0.38
CA LEU A 61 5.91 -10.48 -1.82
C LEU A 61 4.66 -10.46 -2.70
N PHE A 62 3.58 -11.04 -2.22
CA PHE A 62 2.31 -11.07 -2.92
C PHE A 62 1.68 -9.67 -3.03
N ASN A 63 1.91 -8.81 -2.03
CA ASN A 63 1.41 -7.45 -1.98
C ASN A 63 1.82 -6.61 -3.21
N ILE A 64 3.02 -6.78 -3.76
CA ILE A 64 3.52 -5.98 -4.90
C ILE A 64 2.55 -6.07 -6.09
N ILE A 65 2.07 -7.27 -6.41
CA ILE A 65 1.13 -7.50 -7.52
C ILE A 65 -0.31 -7.28 -7.05
N TRP A 66 -0.65 -7.78 -5.85
CA TRP A 66 -2.02 -7.77 -5.34
C TRP A 66 -2.54 -6.36 -5.08
N HIS A 67 -1.68 -5.42 -4.73
CA HIS A 67 -2.03 -4.02 -4.51
C HIS A 67 -2.68 -3.38 -5.75
N PHE A 68 -2.20 -3.68 -6.96
CA PHE A 68 -2.83 -3.22 -8.20
C PHE A 68 -4.30 -3.68 -8.30
N PHE A 69 -4.55 -4.95 -8.01
CA PHE A 69 -5.91 -5.50 -8.05
C PHE A 69 -6.82 -4.85 -7.01
N VAL A 70 -6.29 -4.63 -5.80
CA VAL A 70 -7.04 -3.95 -4.72
C VAL A 70 -7.36 -2.52 -5.09
N VAL A 71 -6.40 -1.75 -5.61
CA VAL A 71 -6.61 -0.36 -6.06
C VAL A 71 -7.70 -0.28 -7.13
N VAL A 72 -7.61 -1.12 -8.16
CA VAL A 72 -8.59 -1.13 -9.26
C VAL A 72 -9.96 -1.60 -8.77
N GLY A 73 -10.01 -2.69 -8.01
CA GLY A 73 -11.24 -3.25 -7.47
C GLY A 73 -11.96 -2.29 -6.54
N LEU A 74 -11.22 -1.63 -5.65
CA LEU A 74 -11.76 -0.64 -4.73
C LEU A 74 -12.30 0.59 -5.46
N ALA A 75 -11.52 1.15 -6.41
CA ALA A 75 -11.94 2.32 -7.17
C ALA A 75 -13.20 2.05 -8.02
N ARG A 76 -13.32 0.84 -8.58
CA ARG A 76 -14.54 0.42 -9.31
C ARG A 76 -15.72 0.26 -8.35
N SER A 77 -15.53 -0.43 -7.23
CA SER A 77 -16.61 -0.67 -6.26
C SER A 77 -17.17 0.62 -5.70
N VAL A 78 -16.31 1.56 -5.28
CA VAL A 78 -16.73 2.86 -4.76
C VAL A 78 -17.39 3.71 -5.86
N GLY A 79 -16.83 3.68 -7.09
CA GLY A 79 -17.41 4.40 -8.23
C GLY A 79 -18.80 3.88 -8.59
N ASN A 80 -19.02 2.56 -8.63
CA ASN A 80 -20.34 1.95 -8.86
C ASN A 80 -21.32 2.34 -7.77
N GLU A 81 -20.89 2.34 -6.51
CA GLU A 81 -21.75 2.72 -5.39
C GLU A 81 -22.16 4.19 -5.45
N TYR A 82 -21.26 5.08 -5.86
CA TYR A 82 -21.56 6.50 -6.07
C TYR A 82 -22.62 6.70 -7.15
N GLN A 83 -22.54 5.94 -8.24
CA GLN A 83 -23.54 5.97 -9.31
C GLN A 83 -24.89 5.41 -8.83
N ALA A 84 -24.87 4.28 -8.10
CA ALA A 84 -26.09 3.68 -7.56
C ALA A 84 -26.83 4.62 -6.59
N ARG A 85 -26.09 5.36 -5.76
CA ARG A 85 -26.66 6.37 -4.84
C ARG A 85 -26.90 7.73 -5.46
N ARG A 86 -26.60 7.93 -6.75
CA ARG A 86 -26.75 9.18 -7.48
C ARG A 86 -26.06 10.37 -6.79
N ILE A 87 -24.86 10.16 -6.22
CA ILE A 87 -24.12 11.20 -5.52
C ILE A 87 -23.63 12.23 -6.55
N PRO A 88 -24.06 13.51 -6.45
CA PRO A 88 -23.69 14.53 -7.43
C PRO A 88 -22.18 14.80 -7.37
N ASN A 89 -21.57 15.08 -8.52
CA ASN A 89 -20.14 15.40 -8.67
C ASN A 89 -19.17 14.34 -8.16
N ALA A 90 -19.63 13.10 -7.93
CA ALA A 90 -18.77 12.04 -7.48
C ALA A 90 -17.83 11.54 -8.60
N GLN A 91 -16.57 11.34 -8.26
CA GLN A 91 -15.58 10.77 -9.18
C GLN A 91 -16.00 9.36 -9.62
N ARG A 92 -15.99 9.11 -10.93
CA ARG A 92 -16.35 7.79 -11.49
C ARG A 92 -15.43 6.66 -11.02
N ARG A 93 -14.15 6.97 -10.70
CA ARG A 93 -13.14 6.02 -10.17
C ARG A 93 -12.26 6.75 -9.14
N PRO A 94 -12.75 6.94 -7.91
CA PRO A 94 -12.01 7.70 -6.90
C PRO A 94 -10.71 7.01 -6.51
N GLY A 95 -9.62 7.77 -6.46
CA GLY A 95 -8.31 7.28 -6.04
C GLY A 95 -7.55 6.42 -7.05
N MET A 96 -8.15 5.98 -8.17
CA MET A 96 -7.53 5.03 -9.11
C MET A 96 -6.19 5.52 -9.66
N ARG A 97 -6.10 6.77 -10.12
CA ARG A 97 -4.84 7.32 -10.69
C ARG A 97 -3.73 7.37 -9.66
N VAL A 98 -4.03 7.85 -8.46
CA VAL A 98 -3.06 7.95 -7.35
C VAL A 98 -2.62 6.56 -6.90
N GLY A 99 -3.57 5.62 -6.76
CA GLY A 99 -3.27 4.25 -6.36
C GLY A 99 -2.41 3.51 -7.39
N ILE A 100 -2.67 3.66 -8.69
CA ILE A 100 -1.83 3.05 -9.74
C ILE A 100 -0.44 3.68 -9.75
N ALA A 101 -0.32 5.02 -9.66
CA ALA A 101 0.98 5.69 -9.57
C ALA A 101 1.79 5.20 -8.36
N MET A 102 1.16 5.06 -7.19
CA MET A 102 1.75 4.49 -6.00
C MET A 102 2.29 3.07 -6.24
N CYS A 103 1.50 2.20 -6.86
CA CYS A 103 1.93 0.83 -7.17
C CYS A 103 3.12 0.80 -8.16
N ILE A 104 3.16 1.69 -9.14
CA ILE A 104 4.29 1.83 -10.07
C ILE A 104 5.55 2.26 -9.30
N CYS A 105 5.44 3.25 -8.41
CA CYS A 105 6.57 3.66 -7.57
C CYS A 105 7.10 2.51 -6.70
N THR A 106 6.23 1.65 -6.14
CA THR A 106 6.65 0.44 -5.41
C THR A 106 7.51 -0.48 -6.28
N VAL A 107 7.08 -0.75 -7.51
CA VAL A 107 7.84 -1.59 -8.44
C VAL A 107 9.20 -0.95 -8.76
N CYS A 108 9.22 0.35 -9.06
CA CYS A 108 10.45 1.10 -9.33
C CYS A 108 11.40 1.14 -8.13
N ALA A 109 10.88 1.15 -6.90
CA ALA A 109 11.70 1.12 -5.69
C ALA A 109 12.32 -0.27 -5.44
N VAL A 110 11.58 -1.35 -5.70
CA VAL A 110 12.04 -2.73 -5.44
C VAL A 110 13.00 -3.23 -6.53
N LEU A 111 12.83 -2.79 -7.78
CA LEU A 111 13.61 -3.26 -8.92
C LEU A 111 15.13 -3.11 -8.74
N PRO A 112 15.69 -1.98 -8.25
CA PRO A 112 17.12 -1.82 -8.03
C PRO A 112 17.72 -2.85 -7.07
N PHE A 113 17.00 -3.19 -6.00
CA PHE A 113 17.46 -4.20 -5.02
C PHE A 113 17.48 -5.60 -5.64
N PHE A 114 16.51 -5.92 -6.48
CA PHE A 114 16.47 -7.20 -7.18
C PHE A 114 17.62 -7.31 -8.19
N VAL A 115 17.87 -6.26 -8.97
CA VAL A 115 18.99 -6.20 -9.92
C VAL A 115 20.33 -6.32 -9.18
N PHE A 116 20.51 -5.60 -8.07
CA PHE A 116 21.70 -5.70 -7.23
C PHE A 116 21.93 -7.12 -6.72
N TYR A 117 20.90 -7.77 -6.22
CA TYR A 117 20.97 -9.16 -5.75
C TYR A 117 21.40 -10.13 -6.85
N LEU A 118 20.86 -9.96 -8.08
CA LEU A 118 21.23 -10.80 -9.22
C LEU A 118 22.68 -10.57 -9.65
N LEU A 119 23.10 -9.31 -9.81
CA LEU A 119 24.45 -8.98 -10.24
C LEU A 119 25.51 -9.37 -9.20
N GLY A 120 25.25 -9.19 -7.91
CA GLY A 120 26.15 -9.60 -6.84
C GLY A 120 26.43 -11.10 -6.79
N LYS A 121 25.56 -11.94 -7.39
CA LYS A 121 25.85 -13.37 -7.55
C LYS A 121 26.84 -13.70 -8.67
N PHE A 122 27.01 -12.81 -9.65
CA PHE A 122 27.88 -13.05 -10.81
C PHE A 122 29.29 -12.51 -10.61
N ASP A 123 29.53 -11.60 -9.65
CA ASP A 123 30.80 -10.86 -9.53
C ASP A 123 31.81 -11.45 -8.52
N ASN A 124 31.69 -12.70 -8.14
CA ASN A 124 32.62 -13.33 -7.18
C ASN A 124 34.05 -13.58 -7.71
N GLN A 125 34.46 -13.04 -8.87
CA GLN A 125 35.72 -13.43 -9.53
C GLN A 125 36.72 -12.34 -9.88
N SER A 126 36.49 -11.06 -9.65
CA SER A 126 37.46 -10.01 -10.04
C SER A 126 37.77 -9.05 -8.90
N ALA A 127 38.84 -9.36 -8.14
CA ALA A 127 39.49 -8.42 -7.23
C ALA A 127 40.34 -7.42 -8.03
N THR A 128 39.69 -6.48 -8.73
CA THR A 128 40.36 -5.31 -9.31
C THR A 128 40.16 -4.12 -8.41
N THR A 129 41.24 -3.35 -8.19
CA THR A 129 41.28 -2.16 -7.31
C THR A 129 40.53 -0.96 -7.90
N GLU A 130 40.09 -1.03 -9.14
CA GLU A 130 39.35 0.05 -9.79
C GLU A 130 37.84 -0.12 -9.58
N ILE A 131 37.12 1.00 -9.32
CA ILE A 131 35.68 1.01 -9.19
C ILE A 131 35.07 0.62 -10.56
N PRO A 132 34.45 -0.54 -10.67
CA PRO A 132 33.90 -0.98 -11.95
C PRO A 132 32.74 -0.07 -12.39
N THR A 133 32.60 0.14 -13.67
CA THR A 133 31.54 1.00 -14.26
C THR A 133 30.13 0.58 -13.85
N TRP A 134 29.91 -0.72 -13.64
CA TRP A 134 28.62 -1.25 -13.15
C TRP A 134 28.29 -0.76 -11.73
N ALA A 135 29.29 -0.47 -10.88
CA ALA A 135 29.04 0.04 -9.52
C ALA A 135 28.45 1.46 -9.54
N LEU A 136 28.91 2.32 -10.46
CA LEU A 136 28.32 3.65 -10.67
C LEU A 136 26.88 3.57 -11.21
N GLN A 137 26.63 2.64 -12.13
CA GLN A 137 25.27 2.40 -12.64
C GLN A 137 24.33 1.91 -11.55
N LEU A 138 24.81 1.01 -10.66
CA LEU A 138 24.03 0.54 -9.51
C LEU A 138 23.75 1.67 -8.52
N LEU A 139 24.75 2.52 -8.23
CA LEU A 139 24.54 3.68 -7.35
C LEU A 139 23.45 4.60 -7.90
N PHE A 140 23.48 4.87 -9.20
CA PHE A 140 22.44 5.67 -9.87
C PHE A 140 21.06 5.00 -9.80
N LEU A 141 21.00 3.68 -10.01
CA LEU A 141 19.75 2.91 -9.92
C LEU A 141 19.20 2.92 -8.49
N MET A 142 20.06 2.80 -7.48
CA MET A 142 19.67 2.89 -6.06
C MET A 142 19.14 4.28 -5.70
N LEU A 143 19.71 5.35 -6.26
CA LEU A 143 19.21 6.71 -6.08
C LEU A 143 17.80 6.85 -6.67
N ILE A 144 17.56 6.33 -7.86
CA ILE A 144 16.23 6.32 -8.49
C ILE A 144 15.24 5.54 -7.61
N GLY A 145 15.63 4.37 -7.11
CA GLY A 145 14.80 3.56 -6.21
C GLY A 145 14.45 4.31 -4.92
N PHE A 146 15.40 5.01 -4.32
CA PHE A 146 15.17 5.82 -3.13
C PHE A 146 14.20 6.97 -3.38
N LEU A 147 14.34 7.68 -4.50
CA LEU A 147 13.39 8.74 -4.90
C LEU A 147 12.00 8.17 -5.17
N ALA A 148 11.91 7.00 -5.79
CA ALA A 148 10.65 6.30 -6.02
C ALA A 148 9.97 5.89 -4.71
N GLU A 149 10.74 5.50 -3.67
CA GLU A 149 10.20 5.17 -2.34
C GLU A 149 9.63 6.40 -1.64
N ILE A 150 10.31 7.54 -1.71
CA ILE A 150 9.77 8.81 -1.18
C ILE A 150 8.45 9.16 -1.89
N ALA A 151 8.42 9.08 -3.22
CA ALA A 151 7.21 9.33 -3.99
C ALA A 151 6.09 8.33 -3.63
N HIS A 152 6.44 7.04 -3.44
CA HIS A 152 5.52 6.02 -2.98
C HIS A 152 4.87 6.39 -1.65
N LEU A 153 5.65 6.78 -0.64
CA LEU A 153 5.13 7.15 0.68
C LEU A 153 4.15 8.33 0.60
N VAL A 154 4.49 9.37 -0.17
CA VAL A 154 3.61 10.53 -0.37
C VAL A 154 2.30 10.11 -1.05
N LEU A 155 2.38 9.35 -2.14
CA LEU A 155 1.21 8.87 -2.88
C LEU A 155 0.36 7.93 -2.02
N TRP A 156 0.98 7.11 -1.16
CA TRP A 156 0.32 6.19 -0.25
C TRP A 156 -0.51 6.96 0.80
N ILE A 157 0.04 8.01 1.40
CA ILE A 157 -0.69 8.89 2.34
C ILE A 157 -1.87 9.56 1.64
N ILE A 158 -1.66 10.10 0.43
CA ILE A 158 -2.71 10.73 -0.37
C ILE A 158 -3.81 9.72 -0.72
N TYR A 159 -3.43 8.52 -1.15
CA TYR A 159 -4.37 7.45 -1.47
C TYR A 159 -5.19 7.03 -0.25
N TRP A 160 -4.53 6.77 0.88
CA TRP A 160 -5.18 6.41 2.14
C TRP A 160 -6.19 7.46 2.59
N SER A 161 -5.79 8.74 2.60
CA SER A 161 -6.67 9.86 2.98
C SER A 161 -7.88 10.00 2.04
N LYS A 162 -7.69 9.79 0.74
CA LYS A 162 -8.79 9.76 -0.25
C LYS A 162 -9.77 8.63 0.03
N ILE A 163 -9.30 7.41 0.23
CA ILE A 163 -10.18 6.27 0.50
C ILE A 163 -10.89 6.42 1.84
N ALA A 164 -10.20 6.91 2.87
CA ALA A 164 -10.84 7.23 4.15
C ALA A 164 -11.95 8.27 4.00
N SER A 165 -11.76 9.29 3.17
CA SER A 165 -12.78 10.30 2.87
C SER A 165 -13.98 9.71 2.10
N CYS A 166 -13.72 8.85 1.11
CA CYS A 166 -14.76 8.12 0.38
C CYS A 166 -15.57 7.21 1.34
N SER A 167 -14.89 6.50 2.22
CA SER A 167 -15.51 5.64 3.24
C SER A 167 -16.42 6.45 4.20
N ARG A 168 -16.00 7.63 4.61
CA ARG A 168 -16.82 8.53 5.45
C ARG A 168 -18.05 9.04 4.71
N MET A 169 -17.90 9.44 3.45
CA MET A 169 -19.01 9.90 2.61
C MET A 169 -20.08 8.79 2.43
N LEU A 170 -19.65 7.56 2.12
CA LEU A 170 -20.56 6.42 2.00
C LEU A 170 -21.30 6.11 3.31
N GLY A 171 -20.64 6.28 4.47
CA GLY A 171 -21.28 6.12 5.76
C GLY A 171 -22.36 7.17 6.04
N ARG A 172 -22.15 8.43 5.66
CA ARG A 172 -23.13 9.51 5.85
C ARG A 172 -24.36 9.35 4.97
N THR A 173 -24.18 8.97 3.71
CA THR A 173 -25.30 8.80 2.77
C THR A 173 -26.18 7.60 3.08
N SER A 174 -25.67 6.57 3.75
CA SER A 174 -26.49 5.42 4.19
C SER A 174 -27.44 5.79 5.33
N VAL A 175 -27.07 6.73 6.18
CA VAL A 175 -27.94 7.20 7.28
C VAL A 175 -29.12 8.03 6.76
N VAL A 176 -28.90 8.83 5.72
CA VAL A 176 -29.96 9.67 5.12
C VAL A 176 -30.96 8.85 4.30
N ALA A 177 -30.54 7.71 3.73
CA ALA A 177 -31.39 6.85 2.91
C ALA A 177 -32.21 5.83 3.73
N ALA A 178 -32.06 5.77 5.05
CA ALA A 178 -32.92 4.94 5.88
C ALA A 178 -34.33 5.57 5.93
N PRO A 179 -35.40 4.86 5.47
CA PRO A 179 -36.76 5.37 5.63
C PRO A 179 -37.03 5.58 7.12
N PRO A 180 -37.86 6.62 7.49
CA PRO A 180 -38.24 6.81 8.87
C PRO A 180 -38.88 5.53 9.38
N ALA A 181 -38.39 5.05 10.53
CA ALA A 181 -38.97 3.87 11.16
C ALA A 181 -40.48 4.09 11.26
N PHE A 182 -41.25 3.17 10.69
CA PHE A 182 -42.70 3.21 10.73
C PHE A 182 -43.13 3.46 12.18
N ALA A 183 -43.76 4.62 12.44
CA ALA A 183 -44.45 4.83 13.70
C ALA A 183 -45.59 3.80 13.72
N PRO A 184 -45.76 3.00 14.77
CA PRO A 184 -46.90 2.09 14.88
C PRO A 184 -48.20 2.92 14.78
N PRO A 185 -49.24 2.43 14.08
CA PRO A 185 -50.52 3.10 14.04
C PRO A 185 -51.05 3.24 15.47
N ALA A 186 -51.50 4.44 15.80
CA ALA A 186 -52.15 4.75 17.06
C ALA A 186 -53.49 4.01 17.24
#